data_3b1475a7666d90e758cc1c461b590cf8
#
_entry.id   3b1475a7666d90e758cc1c461b590cf8
#
_cell.length_a   1.000
_cell.length_b   1.000
_cell.length_c   1.000
_cell.angle_alpha   90.00
_cell.angle_beta   90.00
_cell.angle_gamma   90.00
#
_symmetry.space_group_name_H-M   'P 1'
#
loop_
_entity.id
_entity.type
_entity.pdbx_description
1 polymer ?
#
loop_
_entity_poly.entity_id
_entity_poly.type
_entity_poly.pdbx_seq_one_letter_code
_entity_poly.pdbx_strand_id
1 'polypeptide(L)'
;MSELKTLFYTPFQFHIYSVIILACCYIAVHQKRHHAIASKLDIFLNYIPVLTHEFGHILFNKCAGGRATDFVIVVRPSERRATSQQGYAVTRSRGLLGQIITTLGGYVMPPLMLFIGIMLITTHYPILFIVLYAIIFICFLVITSRKVMPICIIALLAVAMYFNSMQDSALSLNHIVPVIYHFILGVLLGETLQSTWTILQLTFTRHTTSWDGRALADMTRLPTFFYSCFWIVLNVYTLYVFFQHLL
;
A
#
# COMPACT_ATOMS: atom_id res chain seq x y z
N MET A 1 -28.87 5.30 14.73
CA MET A 1 -28.35 4.69 13.46
C MET A 1 -28.31 5.68 12.29
N SER A 2 -29.15 6.72 12.27
CA SER A 2 -29.12 7.80 11.25
C SER A 2 -27.90 8.70 11.36
N GLU A 3 -27.50 9.14 12.55
CA GLU A 3 -26.37 10.04 12.77
C GLU A 3 -24.99 9.41 12.40
N LEU A 4 -24.82 8.11 12.65
CA LEU A 4 -23.59 7.43 12.25
C LEU A 4 -23.46 7.31 10.72
N LYS A 5 -24.58 7.15 10.01
CA LYS A 5 -24.58 7.13 8.54
C LYS A 5 -24.22 8.49 7.95
N THR A 6 -24.69 9.60 8.55
CA THR A 6 -24.36 10.94 8.09
C THR A 6 -22.90 11.32 8.34
N LEU A 7 -22.27 10.80 9.40
CA LEU A 7 -20.87 11.05 9.72
C LEU A 7 -19.90 10.46 8.67
N PHE A 8 -20.24 9.30 8.11
CA PHE A 8 -19.41 8.59 7.14
C PHE A 8 -19.78 8.87 5.68
N TYR A 9 -20.96 9.47 5.47
CA TYR A 9 -21.42 9.89 4.14
C TYR A 9 -20.91 11.29 3.84
N THR A 10 -19.85 11.39 3.07
CA THR A 10 -19.32 12.67 2.59
C THR A 10 -19.36 12.68 1.08
N PRO A 11 -20.23 13.50 0.47
CA PRO A 11 -20.17 13.73 -0.96
C PRO A 11 -18.89 14.53 -1.25
N PHE A 12 -17.91 13.90 -1.90
CA PHE A 12 -16.80 14.62 -2.48
C PHE A 12 -16.69 14.33 -3.96
N GLN A 13 -16.17 15.31 -4.71
CA GLN A 13 -15.95 15.14 -6.15
C GLN A 13 -14.74 14.22 -6.36
N PHE A 14 -15.01 13.08 -6.96
CA PHE A 14 -13.96 12.14 -7.36
C PHE A 14 -13.44 12.48 -8.76
N HIS A 15 -12.15 12.75 -8.87
CA HIS A 15 -11.48 13.10 -10.12
C HIS A 15 -10.57 11.94 -10.56
N ILE A 16 -11.07 11.07 -11.41
CA ILE A 16 -10.34 9.90 -11.90
C ILE A 16 -9.02 10.28 -12.59
N TYR A 17 -9.00 11.40 -13.33
CA TYR A 17 -7.77 11.87 -14.00
C TYR A 17 -6.64 12.14 -13.02
N SER A 18 -6.94 12.64 -11.81
CA SER A 18 -5.94 12.86 -10.75
C SER A 18 -5.31 11.54 -10.31
N VAL A 19 -6.11 10.49 -10.18
CA VAL A 19 -5.65 9.13 -9.83
C VAL A 19 -4.76 8.56 -10.93
N ILE A 20 -5.17 8.68 -12.19
CA ILE A 20 -4.41 8.19 -13.33
C ILE A 20 -3.09 8.95 -13.49
N ILE A 21 -3.11 10.28 -13.40
CA ILE A 21 -1.89 11.11 -13.48
C ILE A 21 -0.91 10.70 -12.37
N LEU A 22 -1.41 10.52 -11.15
CA LEU A 22 -0.57 10.13 -10.03
C LEU A 22 0.01 8.73 -10.20
N ALA A 23 -0.76 7.77 -10.74
CA ALA A 23 -0.26 6.45 -11.08
C ALA A 23 0.83 6.50 -12.16
N CYS A 24 0.66 7.33 -13.19
CA CYS A 24 1.68 7.56 -14.22
C CYS A 24 2.95 8.19 -13.62
N CYS A 25 2.79 9.20 -12.73
CA CYS A 25 3.91 9.81 -12.02
C CYS A 25 4.64 8.79 -11.14
N TYR A 26 3.89 7.94 -10.41
CA TYR A 26 4.45 6.86 -9.61
C TYR A 26 5.34 5.95 -10.46
N ILE A 27 4.84 5.42 -11.57
CA ILE A 27 5.58 4.51 -12.45
C ILE A 27 6.81 5.22 -13.04
N ALA A 28 6.66 6.46 -13.54
CA ALA A 28 7.76 7.22 -14.13
C ALA A 28 8.89 7.50 -13.13
N VAL A 29 8.55 7.85 -11.89
CA VAL A 29 9.52 8.07 -10.81
C VAL A 29 10.19 6.76 -10.41
N HIS A 30 9.42 5.68 -10.28
CA HIS A 30 9.95 4.36 -9.93
C HIS A 30 10.95 3.83 -10.96
N GLN A 31 10.69 4.03 -12.24
CA GLN A 31 11.64 3.65 -13.31
C GLN A 31 12.95 4.45 -13.27
N LYS A 32 12.88 5.71 -12.80
CA LYS A 32 14.05 6.61 -12.69
C LYS A 32 14.69 6.63 -11.31
N ARG A 33 14.37 5.71 -10.41
CA ARG A 33 14.83 5.68 -9.00
C ARG A 33 16.34 5.61 -8.79
N HIS A 34 17.12 5.36 -9.84
CA HIS A 34 18.59 5.40 -9.79
C HIS A 34 19.14 6.83 -9.69
N HIS A 35 18.39 7.86 -10.11
CA HIS A 35 18.77 9.25 -9.97
C HIS A 35 18.49 9.77 -8.55
N ALA A 36 19.34 10.66 -8.03
CA ALA A 36 19.29 11.11 -6.65
C ALA A 36 17.93 11.76 -6.25
N ILE A 37 17.37 12.61 -7.11
CA ILE A 37 16.08 13.28 -6.87
C ILE A 37 14.94 12.27 -6.99
N ALA A 38 14.93 11.48 -8.07
CA ALA A 38 13.90 10.48 -8.30
C ALA A 38 13.87 9.40 -7.18
N SER A 39 15.03 9.04 -6.62
CA SER A 39 15.11 8.12 -5.49
C SER A 39 14.40 8.63 -4.24
N LYS A 40 14.47 9.94 -3.94
CA LYS A 40 13.75 10.53 -2.81
C LYS A 40 12.24 10.60 -3.06
N LEU A 41 11.84 10.96 -4.29
CA LEU A 41 10.43 10.97 -4.69
C LEU A 41 9.86 9.54 -4.73
N ASP A 42 10.63 8.56 -5.18
CA ASP A 42 10.25 7.16 -5.15
C ASP A 42 9.96 6.68 -3.72
N ILE A 43 10.81 7.04 -2.75
CA ILE A 43 10.59 6.72 -1.34
C ILE A 43 9.27 7.31 -0.84
N PHE A 44 8.96 8.54 -1.20
CA PHE A 44 7.73 9.22 -0.78
C PHE A 44 6.49 8.57 -1.42
N LEU A 45 6.47 8.41 -2.74
CA LEU A 45 5.34 7.82 -3.45
C LEU A 45 5.13 6.34 -3.11
N ASN A 46 6.22 5.62 -2.88
CA ASN A 46 6.21 4.19 -2.56
C ASN A 46 5.95 3.90 -1.08
N TYR A 47 5.82 4.95 -0.24
CA TYR A 47 5.62 4.75 1.20
C TYR A 47 4.32 4.00 1.50
N ILE A 48 3.20 4.40 0.89
CA ILE A 48 1.89 3.76 1.07
C ILE A 48 1.84 2.34 0.46
N PRO A 49 2.28 2.11 -0.79
CA PRO A 49 2.40 0.77 -1.35
C PRO A 49 3.21 -0.20 -0.50
N VAL A 50 4.41 0.20 -0.07
CA VAL A 50 5.27 -0.64 0.79
C VAL A 50 4.63 -0.88 2.14
N LEU A 51 4.05 0.16 2.78
CA LEU A 51 3.28 0.02 4.02
C LEU A 51 2.17 -1.04 3.86
N THR A 52 1.44 -0.97 2.76
CA THR A 52 0.32 -1.88 2.48
C THR A 52 0.81 -3.31 2.23
N HIS A 53 1.90 -3.48 1.48
CA HIS A 53 2.51 -4.78 1.20
C HIS A 53 2.99 -5.46 2.50
N GLU A 54 3.79 -4.77 3.30
CA GLU A 54 4.33 -5.31 4.54
C GLU A 54 3.23 -5.54 5.59
N PHE A 55 2.21 -4.68 5.62
CA PHE A 55 1.01 -4.91 6.44
C PHE A 55 0.27 -6.18 6.01
N GLY A 56 0.27 -6.51 4.72
CA GLY A 56 -0.26 -7.77 4.20
C GLY A 56 0.38 -8.97 4.87
N HIS A 57 1.71 -9.03 4.95
CA HIS A 57 2.42 -10.09 5.66
C HIS A 57 2.00 -10.17 7.13
N ILE A 58 1.85 -9.04 7.81
CA ILE A 58 1.47 -8.99 9.23
C ILE A 58 0.03 -9.47 9.43
N LEU A 59 -0.90 -8.99 8.63
CA LEU A 59 -2.31 -9.35 8.72
C LEU A 59 -2.51 -10.84 8.49
N PHE A 60 -1.96 -11.38 7.42
CA PHE A 60 -2.06 -12.80 7.07
C PHE A 60 -1.34 -13.68 8.09
N ASN A 61 -0.19 -13.22 8.64
CA ASN A 61 0.47 -13.89 9.75
C ASN A 61 -0.42 -13.97 11.00
N LYS A 62 -1.09 -12.88 11.35
CA LYS A 62 -2.03 -12.84 12.48
C LYS A 62 -3.23 -13.76 12.26
N CYS A 63 -3.81 -13.77 11.06
CA CYS A 63 -4.91 -14.67 10.70
C CYS A 63 -4.47 -16.15 10.80
N ALA A 64 -3.20 -16.46 10.52
CA ALA A 64 -2.61 -17.79 10.67
C ALA A 64 -2.15 -18.11 12.13
N GLY A 65 -2.48 -17.27 13.10
CA GLY A 65 -2.11 -17.45 14.51
C GLY A 65 -0.66 -17.13 14.85
N GLY A 66 0.04 -16.41 13.96
CA GLY A 66 1.42 -15.96 14.16
C GLY A 66 1.53 -14.64 14.95
N ARG A 67 2.76 -14.14 15.07
CA ARG A 67 3.07 -12.88 15.75
C ARG A 67 3.99 -12.03 14.87
N ALA A 68 3.71 -10.73 14.78
CA ALA A 68 4.61 -9.73 14.20
C ALA A 68 5.47 -9.13 15.31
N THR A 69 6.76 -8.99 15.06
CA THR A 69 7.74 -8.44 16.00
C THR A 69 8.35 -7.13 15.55
N ASP A 70 8.41 -6.88 14.24
CA ASP A 70 8.82 -5.61 13.69
C ASP A 70 8.15 -5.34 12.35
N PHE A 71 8.06 -4.06 12.00
CA PHE A 71 7.45 -3.57 10.77
C PHE A 71 8.21 -2.32 10.32
N VAL A 72 9.01 -2.43 9.29
CA VAL A 72 9.93 -1.38 8.89
C VAL A 72 9.74 -0.97 7.44
N ILE A 73 9.67 0.35 7.21
CA ILE A 73 9.79 0.94 5.87
C ILE A 73 11.16 1.59 5.77
N VAL A 74 11.92 1.23 4.75
CA VAL A 74 13.28 1.75 4.53
C VAL A 74 13.17 3.08 3.80
N VAL A 75 13.47 4.18 4.52
CA VAL A 75 13.37 5.55 4.01
C VAL A 75 14.72 6.16 3.61
N ARG A 76 15.84 5.47 3.87
CA ARG A 76 17.17 5.95 3.48
C ARG A 76 17.56 5.41 2.11
N PRO A 77 17.85 6.28 1.11
CA PRO A 77 18.26 5.82 -0.23
C PRO A 77 19.51 4.95 -0.22
N SER A 78 20.48 5.22 0.68
CA SER A 78 21.69 4.41 0.84
C SER A 78 21.40 3.00 1.31
N GLU A 79 20.48 2.85 2.27
CA GLU A 79 20.07 1.56 2.82
C GLU A 79 19.30 0.75 1.76
N ARG A 80 18.35 1.36 1.02
CA ARG A 80 17.64 0.70 -0.09
C ARG A 80 18.60 0.18 -1.15
N ARG A 81 19.66 0.95 -1.47
CA ARG A 81 20.68 0.51 -2.45
C ARG A 81 21.55 -0.64 -1.91
N ALA A 82 21.87 -0.63 -0.63
CA ALA A 82 22.70 -1.67 0.00
C ALA A 82 21.95 -2.99 0.20
N THR A 83 20.67 -2.93 0.58
CA THR A 83 19.86 -4.12 0.92
C THR A 83 18.94 -4.57 -0.20
N SER A 84 18.68 -3.72 -1.20
CA SER A 84 17.64 -3.89 -2.22
C SER A 84 16.23 -4.04 -1.64
N GLN A 85 16.03 -3.71 -0.35
CA GLN A 85 14.74 -3.79 0.33
C GLN A 85 14.10 -2.41 0.43
N GLN A 86 12.79 -2.35 0.19
CA GLN A 86 11.98 -1.14 0.35
C GLN A 86 11.30 -1.11 1.72
N GLY A 87 10.98 -2.26 2.28
CA GLY A 87 10.44 -2.51 3.60
C GLY A 87 10.68 -3.96 4.00
N TYR A 88 10.32 -4.29 5.22
CA TYR A 88 10.27 -5.67 5.69
C TYR A 88 9.38 -5.79 6.93
N ALA A 89 8.69 -6.92 7.03
CA ALA A 89 7.94 -7.33 8.21
C ALA A 89 8.66 -8.52 8.86
N VAL A 90 9.01 -8.40 10.14
CA VAL A 90 9.56 -9.49 10.91
C VAL A 90 8.42 -10.23 11.61
N THR A 91 8.10 -11.40 11.12
CA THR A 91 6.98 -12.21 11.61
C THR A 91 7.45 -13.58 12.10
N ARG A 92 6.76 -14.09 13.11
CA ARG A 92 6.93 -15.45 13.61
C ARG A 92 5.68 -16.25 13.27
N SER A 93 5.77 -17.07 12.24
CA SER A 93 4.65 -17.89 11.78
C SER A 93 4.50 -19.17 12.58
N ARG A 94 3.29 -19.70 12.67
CA ARG A 94 2.99 -20.95 13.34
C ARG A 94 2.97 -22.09 12.32
N GLY A 95 4.10 -22.78 12.21
CA GLY A 95 4.28 -23.89 11.27
C GLY A 95 4.39 -23.45 9.80
N LEU A 96 4.50 -24.43 8.90
CA LEU A 96 4.71 -24.23 7.46
C LEU A 96 3.51 -23.52 6.80
N LEU A 97 2.29 -23.96 7.10
CA LEU A 97 1.07 -23.33 6.57
C LEU A 97 0.96 -21.86 6.97
N GLY A 98 1.27 -21.53 8.23
CA GLY A 98 1.29 -20.13 8.67
C GLY A 98 2.34 -19.32 7.93
N GLN A 99 3.49 -19.89 7.59
CA GLN A 99 4.52 -19.22 6.82
C GLN A 99 4.09 -18.97 5.37
N ILE A 100 3.47 -19.96 4.72
CA ILE A 100 2.92 -19.84 3.37
C ILE A 100 1.85 -18.73 3.31
N ILE A 101 0.88 -18.77 4.24
CA ILE A 101 -0.17 -17.74 4.32
C ILE A 101 0.44 -16.35 4.51
N THR A 102 1.40 -16.21 5.43
CA THR A 102 2.11 -14.95 5.68
C THR A 102 2.76 -14.41 4.41
N THR A 103 3.49 -15.25 3.70
CA THR A 103 4.24 -14.85 2.49
C THR A 103 3.29 -14.48 1.33
N LEU A 104 2.15 -15.15 1.20
CA LEU A 104 1.14 -14.80 0.20
C LEU A 104 0.57 -13.39 0.40
N GLY A 105 0.46 -12.93 1.66
CA GLY A 105 -0.23 -11.70 2.04
C GLY A 105 0.35 -10.42 1.45
N GLY A 106 1.67 -10.35 1.24
CA GLY A 106 2.34 -9.16 0.73
C GLY A 106 1.76 -8.67 -0.59
N TYR A 107 1.81 -9.50 -1.63
CA TYR A 107 1.31 -9.15 -2.96
C TYR A 107 -0.22 -9.16 -3.09
N VAL A 108 -0.94 -9.72 -2.14
CA VAL A 108 -2.41 -9.70 -2.12
C VAL A 108 -2.93 -8.36 -1.60
N MET A 109 -2.25 -7.75 -0.64
CA MET A 109 -2.79 -6.60 0.08
C MET A 109 -2.91 -5.32 -0.76
N PRO A 110 -1.92 -4.89 -1.59
CA PRO A 110 -2.06 -3.68 -2.40
C PRO A 110 -3.25 -3.70 -3.37
N PRO A 111 -3.47 -4.72 -4.22
CA PRO A 111 -4.65 -4.76 -5.08
C PRO A 111 -5.96 -4.90 -4.30
N LEU A 112 -5.96 -5.61 -3.16
CA LEU A 112 -7.13 -5.70 -2.29
C LEU A 112 -7.51 -4.33 -1.72
N MET A 113 -6.54 -3.53 -1.28
CA MET A 113 -6.79 -2.18 -0.76
C MET A 113 -7.24 -1.22 -1.88
N LEU A 114 -6.68 -1.35 -3.10
CA LEU A 114 -7.18 -0.61 -4.25
C LEU A 114 -8.65 -0.98 -4.54
N PHE A 115 -8.99 -2.26 -4.55
CA PHE A 115 -10.37 -2.74 -4.75
C PHE A 115 -11.31 -2.18 -3.67
N ILE A 116 -10.93 -2.24 -2.39
CA ILE A 116 -11.72 -1.68 -1.28
C ILE A 116 -11.93 -0.17 -1.48
N GLY A 117 -10.88 0.56 -1.87
CA GLY A 117 -10.99 1.99 -2.15
C GLY A 117 -11.99 2.27 -3.29
N ILE A 118 -11.96 1.50 -4.37
CA ILE A 118 -12.94 1.63 -5.47
C ILE A 118 -14.36 1.41 -4.93
N MET A 119 -14.58 0.33 -4.18
CA MET A 119 -15.91 0.00 -3.66
C MET A 119 -16.44 1.06 -2.69
N LEU A 120 -15.57 1.62 -1.84
CA LEU A 120 -15.97 2.63 -0.86
C LEU A 120 -16.30 3.99 -1.50
N ILE A 121 -15.66 4.36 -2.62
CA ILE A 121 -16.04 5.56 -3.35
C ILE A 121 -17.37 5.39 -4.09
N THR A 122 -17.59 4.23 -4.72
CA THR A 122 -18.85 3.95 -5.43
C THR A 122 -20.04 3.80 -4.51
N THR A 123 -19.82 3.38 -3.27
CA THR A 123 -20.88 3.28 -2.24
C THR A 123 -21.07 4.56 -1.42
N HIS A 124 -20.32 5.64 -1.73
CA HIS A 124 -20.36 6.95 -1.04
C HIS A 124 -19.89 6.95 0.42
N TYR A 125 -18.99 6.00 0.79
CA TYR A 125 -18.37 5.92 2.12
C TYR A 125 -16.84 6.11 2.08
N PRO A 126 -16.30 7.15 1.43
CA PRO A 126 -14.84 7.32 1.25
C PRO A 126 -14.09 7.50 2.57
N ILE A 127 -14.72 8.04 3.61
CA ILE A 127 -14.10 8.21 4.93
C ILE A 127 -13.66 6.87 5.51
N LEU A 128 -14.41 5.78 5.29
CA LEU A 128 -14.03 4.46 5.78
C LEU A 128 -12.69 3.97 5.23
N PHE A 129 -12.35 4.37 4.00
CA PHE A 129 -11.04 4.05 3.42
C PHE A 129 -9.90 4.79 4.14
N ILE A 130 -10.11 6.07 4.47
CA ILE A 130 -9.14 6.85 5.24
C ILE A 130 -8.98 6.28 6.66
N VAL A 131 -10.09 5.91 7.31
CA VAL A 131 -10.08 5.26 8.63
C VAL A 131 -9.32 3.94 8.58
N LEU A 132 -9.52 3.14 7.53
CA LEU A 132 -8.79 1.88 7.35
C LEU A 132 -7.27 2.12 7.25
N TYR A 133 -6.84 3.12 6.48
CA TYR A 133 -5.41 3.50 6.43
C TYR A 133 -4.91 4.08 7.75
N ALA A 134 -5.73 4.83 8.48
CA ALA A 134 -5.36 5.29 9.81
C ALA A 134 -5.11 4.11 10.77
N ILE A 135 -5.95 3.07 10.72
CA ILE A 135 -5.75 1.84 11.50
C ILE A 135 -4.46 1.14 11.09
N ILE A 136 -4.18 0.97 9.80
CA ILE A 136 -2.93 0.40 9.30
C ILE A 136 -1.74 1.20 9.81
N PHE A 137 -1.82 2.53 9.77
CA PHE A 137 -0.76 3.42 10.22
C PHE A 137 -0.53 3.34 11.74
N ILE A 138 -1.59 3.24 12.54
CA ILE A 138 -1.51 3.01 13.98
C ILE A 138 -0.86 1.66 14.27
N CYS A 139 -1.26 0.59 13.59
CA CYS A 139 -0.63 -0.72 13.71
C CYS A 139 0.87 -0.64 13.38
N PHE A 140 1.23 0.08 12.31
CA PHE A 140 2.62 0.33 11.94
C PHE A 140 3.37 1.05 13.06
N LEU A 141 2.83 2.15 13.58
CA LEU A 141 3.45 2.93 14.65
C LEU A 141 3.69 2.12 15.93
N VAL A 142 2.76 1.23 16.28
CA VAL A 142 2.87 0.38 17.47
C VAL A 142 3.97 -0.67 17.30
N ILE A 143 4.03 -1.32 16.13
CA ILE A 143 4.91 -2.48 15.89
C ILE A 143 6.33 -2.05 15.50
N THR A 144 6.48 -0.93 14.77
CA THR A 144 7.79 -0.53 14.19
C THR A 144 8.84 -0.22 15.25
N SER A 145 10.06 -0.68 15.00
CA SER A 145 11.26 -0.25 15.75
C SER A 145 11.73 1.15 15.31
N ARG A 146 11.36 1.63 14.12
CA ARG A 146 11.80 2.92 13.53
C ARG A 146 10.73 4.01 13.63
N LYS A 147 10.50 4.52 14.82
CA LYS A 147 9.38 5.43 15.14
C LYS A 147 9.51 6.86 14.62
N VAL A 148 10.70 7.29 14.18
CA VAL A 148 10.95 8.69 13.79
C VAL A 148 10.07 9.15 12.64
N MET A 149 10.04 8.40 11.53
CA MET A 149 9.24 8.79 10.35
C MET A 149 7.73 8.79 10.60
N PRO A 150 7.13 7.74 11.20
CA PRO A 150 5.71 7.78 11.56
C PRO A 150 5.35 8.95 12.46
N ILE A 151 6.18 9.25 13.46
CA ILE A 151 5.97 10.39 14.36
C ILE A 151 6.03 11.71 13.59
N CYS A 152 7.02 11.89 12.71
CA CYS A 152 7.13 13.08 11.85
C CYS A 152 5.89 13.26 10.95
N ILE A 153 5.36 12.19 10.37
CA ILE A 153 4.15 12.25 9.53
C ILE A 153 2.93 12.64 10.37
N ILE A 154 2.76 12.05 11.55
CA ILE A 154 1.67 12.42 12.47
C ILE A 154 1.79 13.88 12.91
N ALA A 155 2.98 14.33 13.27
CA ALA A 155 3.22 15.72 13.64
C ALA A 155 2.91 16.69 12.51
N LEU A 156 3.31 16.35 11.26
CA LEU A 156 2.99 17.15 10.07
C LEU A 156 1.48 17.23 9.82
N LEU A 157 0.78 16.10 9.94
CA LEU A 157 -0.68 16.06 9.81
C LEU A 157 -1.38 16.87 10.92
N ALA A 158 -0.92 16.76 12.16
CA ALA A 158 -1.45 17.53 13.29
C ALA A 158 -1.25 19.03 13.09
N VAL A 159 -0.08 19.44 12.61
CA VAL A 159 0.23 20.84 12.27
C VAL A 159 -0.67 21.33 11.13
N ALA A 160 -0.85 20.53 10.07
CA ALA A 160 -1.74 20.87 8.97
C ALA A 160 -3.21 21.03 9.44
N MET A 161 -3.68 20.14 10.31
CA MET A 161 -5.02 20.22 10.91
C MET A 161 -5.16 21.45 11.82
N TYR A 162 -4.14 21.78 12.61
CA TYR A 162 -4.13 22.96 13.48
C TYR A 162 -4.25 24.25 12.65
N PHE A 163 -3.43 24.43 11.62
CA PHE A 163 -3.52 25.59 10.72
C PHE A 163 -4.87 25.66 10.00
N ASN A 164 -5.43 24.50 9.64
CA ASN A 164 -6.76 24.44 9.05
C ASN A 164 -7.88 24.91 10.02
N SER A 165 -7.76 24.61 11.31
CA SER A 165 -8.76 25.04 12.31
C SER A 165 -8.68 26.53 12.66
N MET A 166 -7.53 27.17 12.42
CA MET A 166 -7.33 28.61 12.69
C MET A 166 -7.81 29.52 11.56
N GLN A 167 -7.99 29.02 10.35
CA GLN A 167 -8.53 29.77 9.24
C GLN A 167 -10.02 29.41 9.07
N ASP A 168 -10.89 30.38 9.32
CA ASP A 168 -12.36 30.31 9.08
C ASP A 168 -12.74 30.04 7.61
N SER A 169 -11.80 29.65 6.77
CA SER A 169 -11.98 29.53 5.34
C SER A 169 -11.63 28.14 4.81
N ALA A 170 -12.56 27.62 4.06
CA ALA A 170 -12.46 26.77 2.85
C ALA A 170 -11.53 25.53 2.80
N LEU A 171 -10.51 25.38 3.64
CA LEU A 171 -9.70 24.17 3.81
C LEU A 171 -10.32 23.25 4.86
N SER A 172 -11.63 23.08 4.83
CA SER A 172 -12.32 22.14 5.70
C SER A 172 -11.87 20.70 5.40
N LEU A 173 -12.13 19.77 6.30
CA LEU A 173 -11.96 18.32 6.08
C LEU A 173 -12.48 17.87 4.70
N ASN A 174 -13.43 18.62 4.14
CA ASN A 174 -13.98 18.42 2.80
C ASN A 174 -12.95 18.56 1.66
N HIS A 175 -11.81 19.22 1.86
CA HIS A 175 -10.74 19.32 0.86
C HIS A 175 -9.58 18.38 1.14
N ILE A 176 -9.24 18.12 2.41
CA ILE A 176 -8.11 17.26 2.79
C ILE A 176 -8.42 15.79 2.49
N VAL A 177 -9.64 15.34 2.83
CA VAL A 177 -10.05 13.93 2.62
C VAL A 177 -9.98 13.54 1.13
N PRO A 178 -10.51 14.31 0.17
CA PRO A 178 -10.36 14.01 -1.25
C PRO A 178 -8.91 13.93 -1.70
N VAL A 179 -8.05 14.85 -1.26
CA VAL A 179 -6.62 14.85 -1.65
C VAL A 179 -5.91 13.59 -1.16
N ILE A 180 -6.08 13.22 0.11
CA ILE A 180 -5.49 12.00 0.67
C ILE A 180 -6.04 10.76 -0.06
N TYR A 181 -7.34 10.75 -0.34
CA TYR A 181 -8.00 9.64 -1.02
C TYR A 181 -7.43 9.41 -2.42
N HIS A 182 -7.38 10.48 -3.24
CA HIS A 182 -6.82 10.41 -4.60
C HIS A 182 -5.34 10.01 -4.57
N PHE A 183 -4.57 10.53 -3.58
CA PHE A 183 -3.17 10.19 -3.41
C PHE A 183 -3.01 8.69 -3.16
N ILE A 184 -3.70 8.14 -2.16
CA ILE A 184 -3.59 6.72 -1.80
C ILE A 184 -4.04 5.85 -2.99
N LEU A 185 -5.17 6.17 -3.61
CA LEU A 185 -5.69 5.38 -4.74
C LEU A 185 -4.75 5.42 -5.94
N GLY A 186 -4.18 6.59 -6.24
CA GLY A 186 -3.26 6.78 -7.36
C GLY A 186 -1.95 6.02 -7.19
N VAL A 187 -1.33 6.05 -6.01
CA VAL A 187 -0.10 5.28 -5.76
C VAL A 187 -0.37 3.77 -5.71
N LEU A 188 -1.53 3.34 -5.21
CA LEU A 188 -1.94 1.93 -5.24
C LEU A 188 -2.21 1.43 -6.68
N LEU A 189 -2.84 2.26 -7.51
CA LEU A 189 -3.03 1.95 -8.93
C LEU A 189 -1.68 1.82 -9.64
N GLY A 190 -0.79 2.77 -9.41
CA GLY A 190 0.57 2.73 -9.94
C GLY A 190 1.34 1.49 -9.49
N GLU A 191 1.25 1.13 -8.21
CA GLU A 191 1.85 -0.09 -7.66
C GLU A 191 1.24 -1.36 -8.27
N THR A 192 -0.08 -1.45 -8.39
CA THR A 192 -0.75 -2.61 -8.99
C THR A 192 -0.30 -2.86 -10.42
N LEU A 193 -0.11 -1.79 -11.21
CA LEU A 193 0.45 -1.87 -12.57
C LEU A 193 1.93 -2.27 -12.55
N GLN A 194 2.72 -1.60 -11.72
CA GLN A 194 4.16 -1.83 -11.61
C GLN A 194 4.49 -3.21 -11.06
N SER A 195 3.77 -3.68 -10.02
CA SER A 195 3.97 -5.00 -9.43
C SER A 195 3.60 -6.11 -10.40
N THR A 196 2.56 -5.94 -11.23
CA THR A 196 2.22 -6.90 -12.29
C THR A 196 3.41 -7.12 -13.24
N TRP A 197 4.03 -6.02 -13.68
CA TRP A 197 5.21 -6.07 -14.53
C TRP A 197 6.41 -6.71 -13.82
N THR A 198 6.65 -6.33 -12.58
CA THR A 198 7.75 -6.85 -11.75
C THR A 198 7.60 -8.35 -11.50
N ILE A 199 6.38 -8.82 -11.17
CA ILE A 199 6.08 -10.25 -10.97
C ILE A 199 6.35 -11.03 -12.27
N LEU A 200 5.92 -10.51 -13.44
CA LEU A 200 6.22 -11.13 -14.73
C LEU A 200 7.74 -11.24 -14.95
N GLN A 201 8.47 -10.16 -14.77
CA GLN A 201 9.93 -10.17 -14.91
C GLN A 201 10.59 -11.18 -13.97
N LEU A 202 10.27 -11.17 -12.68
CA LEU A 202 10.84 -12.06 -11.67
C LEU A 202 10.52 -13.54 -11.92
N THR A 203 9.37 -13.84 -12.51
CA THR A 203 8.97 -15.22 -12.85
C THR A 203 9.81 -15.82 -13.95
N PHE A 204 10.15 -15.03 -14.97
CA PHE A 204 10.89 -15.51 -16.14
C PHE A 204 12.40 -15.25 -16.07
N THR A 205 12.86 -14.46 -15.10
CA THR A 205 14.29 -14.17 -14.94
C THR A 205 14.94 -15.17 -14.00
N ARG A 206 16.06 -15.75 -14.43
CA ARG A 206 16.84 -16.72 -13.62
C ARG A 206 17.67 -16.07 -12.50
N HIS A 207 17.29 -14.88 -12.03
CA HIS A 207 18.02 -14.20 -10.98
C HIS A 207 17.80 -14.85 -9.61
N THR A 208 18.88 -14.89 -8.82
CA THR A 208 18.95 -15.46 -7.46
C THR A 208 18.36 -14.56 -6.37
N THR A 209 17.60 -13.51 -6.76
CA THR A 209 16.98 -12.60 -5.80
C THR A 209 15.89 -13.30 -5.00
N SER A 210 15.97 -13.20 -3.68
CA SER A 210 14.91 -13.68 -2.78
C SER A 210 13.71 -12.74 -2.87
N TRP A 211 12.56 -13.29 -3.25
CA TRP A 211 11.27 -12.59 -3.24
C TRP A 211 10.17 -13.59 -2.86
N ASP A 212 8.98 -13.09 -2.52
CA ASP A 212 7.90 -13.92 -1.96
C ASP A 212 7.53 -15.13 -2.83
N GLY A 213 7.47 -14.95 -4.15
CA GLY A 213 7.17 -16.05 -5.07
C GLY A 213 8.22 -17.16 -5.03
N ARG A 214 9.49 -16.81 -4.87
CA ARG A 214 10.56 -17.78 -4.70
C ARG A 214 10.49 -18.48 -3.34
N ALA A 215 10.26 -17.71 -2.28
CA ALA A 215 10.08 -18.26 -0.94
C ALA A 215 8.91 -19.25 -0.88
N LEU A 216 7.79 -18.94 -1.53
CA LEU A 216 6.64 -19.85 -1.64
C LEU A 216 6.98 -21.12 -2.43
N ALA A 217 7.68 -20.98 -3.55
CA ALA A 217 8.10 -22.14 -4.34
C ALA A 217 9.01 -23.08 -3.54
N ASP A 218 9.96 -22.54 -2.79
CA ASP A 218 10.89 -23.30 -1.95
C ASP A 218 10.15 -24.01 -0.79
N MET A 219 9.12 -23.39 -0.20
CA MET A 219 8.31 -23.97 0.86
C MET A 219 7.33 -25.06 0.39
N THR A 220 6.77 -24.91 -0.80
CA THR A 220 5.66 -25.77 -1.26
C THR A 220 6.07 -26.76 -2.34
N ARG A 221 7.26 -26.57 -2.93
CA ARG A 221 7.76 -27.31 -4.10
C ARG A 221 6.94 -27.08 -5.38
N LEU A 222 6.01 -26.11 -5.38
CA LEU A 222 5.31 -25.70 -6.58
C LEU A 222 6.13 -24.66 -7.34
N PRO A 223 6.11 -24.67 -8.68
CA PRO A 223 6.79 -23.63 -9.47
C PRO A 223 6.29 -22.21 -9.11
N THR A 224 7.20 -21.25 -9.08
CA THR A 224 6.93 -19.81 -8.83
C THR A 224 5.80 -19.27 -9.72
N PHE A 225 5.68 -19.80 -10.93
CA PHE A 225 4.65 -19.45 -11.92
C PHE A 225 3.22 -19.52 -11.37
N PHE A 226 2.89 -20.50 -10.51
CA PHE A 226 1.54 -20.61 -9.93
C PHE A 226 1.18 -19.41 -9.06
N TYR A 227 2.12 -18.97 -8.20
CA TYR A 227 1.92 -17.79 -7.35
C TYR A 227 1.86 -16.50 -8.16
N SER A 228 2.71 -16.39 -9.17
CA SER A 228 2.72 -15.27 -10.09
C SER A 228 1.39 -15.15 -10.84
N CYS A 229 0.87 -16.25 -11.38
CA CYS A 229 -0.45 -16.25 -12.02
C CYS A 229 -1.55 -15.81 -11.06
N PHE A 230 -1.56 -16.32 -9.82
CA PHE A 230 -2.55 -15.93 -8.82
C PHE A 230 -2.53 -14.42 -8.55
N TRP A 231 -1.36 -13.82 -8.29
CA TRP A 231 -1.24 -12.40 -8.01
C TRP A 231 -1.55 -11.53 -9.25
N ILE A 232 -1.13 -11.96 -10.44
CA ILE A 232 -1.43 -11.25 -11.69
C ILE A 232 -2.93 -11.25 -11.96
N VAL A 233 -3.62 -12.39 -11.78
CA VAL A 233 -5.07 -12.47 -11.93
C VAL A 233 -5.77 -11.53 -10.96
N LEU A 234 -5.34 -11.47 -9.71
CA LEU A 234 -5.87 -10.56 -8.71
C LEU A 234 -5.67 -9.09 -9.12
N ASN A 235 -4.47 -8.73 -9.57
CA ASN A 235 -4.15 -7.39 -10.06
C ASN A 235 -5.02 -7.02 -11.27
N VAL A 236 -5.10 -7.90 -12.28
CA VAL A 236 -5.91 -7.68 -13.50
C VAL A 236 -7.40 -7.54 -13.15
N TYR A 237 -7.91 -8.38 -12.26
CA TYR A 237 -9.29 -8.26 -11.80
C TYR A 237 -9.56 -6.92 -11.13
N THR A 238 -8.66 -6.47 -10.25
CA THR A 238 -8.78 -5.17 -9.58
C THR A 238 -8.73 -4.01 -10.59
N LEU A 239 -7.84 -4.08 -11.58
CA LEU A 239 -7.78 -3.10 -12.67
C LEU A 239 -9.06 -3.11 -13.51
N TYR A 240 -9.60 -4.27 -13.83
CA TYR A 240 -10.89 -4.39 -14.52
C TYR A 240 -12.01 -3.68 -13.74
N VAL A 241 -12.10 -3.93 -12.43
CA VAL A 241 -13.08 -3.28 -11.56
C VAL A 241 -12.87 -1.76 -11.51
N PHE A 242 -11.60 -1.31 -11.47
CA PHE A 242 -11.26 0.12 -11.52
C PHE A 242 -11.82 0.78 -12.80
N PHE A 243 -11.57 0.19 -13.95
CA PHE A 243 -12.04 0.74 -15.22
C PHE A 243 -13.57 0.66 -15.37
N GLN A 244 -14.19 -0.41 -14.91
CA GLN A 244 -15.62 -0.60 -15.01
C GLN A 244 -16.45 0.38 -14.17
N HIS A 245 -15.95 0.75 -12.98
CA HIS A 245 -16.72 1.54 -12.02
C HIS A 245 -16.34 3.02 -11.98
N LEU A 246 -15.17 3.40 -12.47
CA LEU A 246 -14.64 4.75 -12.33
C LEU A 246 -14.38 5.45 -13.67
N LEU A 247 -14.39 4.77 -14.80
CA LEU A 247 -14.38 5.28 -16.16
C LEU A 247 -15.74 5.14 -16.82
#